data_1a5523eb1f1c1ad84075f11314ba6fc8
#
_entry.id   1a5523eb1f1c1ad84075f11314ba6fc8
#
_cell.length_a   1.000
_cell.length_b   1.000
_cell.length_c   1.000
_cell.angle_alpha   90.00
_cell.angle_beta   90.00
_cell.angle_gamma   90.00
#
_symmetry.space_group_name_H-M   'P 1'
#
loop_
_entity.id
_entity.type
_entity.pdbx_description
1 polymer ?
#
loop_
_entity_poly.entity_id
_entity_poly.type
_entity_poly.pdbx_seq_one_letter_code
_entity_poly.pdbx_strand_id
1 'polypeptide(L)'
;MSEFCSVSQQDGIAIITINRPEVMNSLHPPANFELEAAVNAFEADASARVAIFTGAGEKAFSAGNDLKYTAAGHKIEVPESGFGGLTKNFGRKKPVIAAVNGVALGGGFEIALACDLIIASENAVFGLPEPKVGLAALAGGLNRLPRQIGLRQAL
;
A
#
# COMPACT_ATOMS: atom_id res chain seq x y z
N MET A 1 12.58 11.27 -12.33
CA MET A 1 12.39 11.46 -10.87
C MET A 1 11.00 10.94 -10.52
N SER A 2 10.88 10.17 -9.47
CA SER A 2 9.59 9.67 -9.01
C SER A 2 8.80 10.83 -8.40
N GLU A 3 7.55 10.99 -8.77
CA GLU A 3 6.68 12.09 -8.33
C GLU A 3 5.78 11.66 -7.15
N PHE A 4 5.28 10.41 -7.20
CA PHE A 4 4.25 9.91 -6.32
C PHE A 4 4.77 8.96 -5.24
N CYS A 5 6.06 8.62 -5.28
CA CYS A 5 6.72 7.92 -4.20
C CYS A 5 8.15 8.45 -3.99
N SER A 6 8.67 8.28 -2.80
CA SER A 6 10.08 8.52 -2.50
C SER A 6 10.72 7.27 -1.93
N VAL A 7 12.00 7.07 -2.23
CA VAL A 7 12.79 5.95 -1.70
C VAL A 7 14.06 6.51 -1.07
N SER A 8 14.32 6.10 0.16
CA SER A 8 15.60 6.32 0.83
C SER A 8 16.16 5.00 1.34
N GLN A 9 17.47 4.91 1.51
CA GLN A 9 18.10 3.69 1.98
C GLN A 9 19.25 4.02 2.94
N GLN A 10 19.28 3.31 4.06
CA GLN A 10 20.35 3.39 5.05
C GLN A 10 20.52 2.04 5.72
N ASP A 11 21.75 1.60 5.91
CA ASP A 11 22.14 0.40 6.67
C ASP A 11 21.42 -0.90 6.23
N GLY A 12 21.10 -1.01 4.95
CA GLY A 12 20.38 -2.14 4.37
C GLY A 12 18.87 -2.09 4.56
N ILE A 13 18.33 -0.98 5.03
CA ILE A 13 16.90 -0.72 5.17
C ILE A 13 16.49 0.26 4.07
N ALA A 14 15.57 -0.16 3.20
CA ALA A 14 14.92 0.72 2.23
C ALA A 14 13.63 1.28 2.84
N ILE A 15 13.40 2.58 2.69
CA ILE A 15 12.13 3.21 3.09
C ILE A 15 11.43 3.66 1.82
N ILE A 16 10.29 3.04 1.51
CA ILE A 16 9.43 3.36 0.37
C ILE A 16 8.24 4.13 0.91
N THR A 17 8.12 5.39 0.52
CA THR A 17 7.07 6.29 1.03
C THR A 17 6.11 6.68 -0.08
N ILE A 18 4.81 6.42 0.11
CA ILE A 18 3.75 6.98 -0.75
C ILE A 18 3.73 8.49 -0.54
N ASN A 19 3.90 9.27 -1.61
CA ASN A 19 4.08 10.73 -1.51
C ASN A 19 2.96 11.49 -2.23
N ARG A 20 1.73 11.38 -1.69
CA ARG A 20 0.54 12.13 -2.13
C ARG A 20 -0.29 12.59 -0.92
N PRO A 21 0.32 13.28 0.07
CA PRO A 21 -0.35 13.62 1.33
C PRO A 21 -1.57 14.53 1.16
N GLU A 22 -1.63 15.33 0.10
CA GLU A 22 -2.75 16.24 -0.24
C GLU A 22 -4.04 15.50 -0.59
N VAL A 23 -3.94 14.23 -1.01
CA VAL A 23 -5.07 13.33 -1.28
C VAL A 23 -5.08 12.10 -0.36
N MET A 24 -4.56 12.24 0.86
CA MET A 24 -4.50 11.17 1.86
C MET A 24 -3.73 9.93 1.35
N ASN A 25 -2.69 10.14 0.55
CA ASN A 25 -1.89 9.08 -0.07
C ASN A 25 -2.72 8.06 -0.87
N SER A 26 -3.84 8.50 -1.47
CA SER A 26 -4.61 7.66 -2.39
C SER A 26 -3.85 7.43 -3.70
N LEU A 27 -4.06 6.25 -4.31
CA LEU A 27 -3.29 5.79 -5.45
C LEU A 27 -4.12 5.82 -6.74
N HIS A 28 -3.60 6.53 -7.72
CA HIS A 28 -4.00 6.47 -9.13
C HIS A 28 -3.00 5.60 -9.92
N PRO A 29 -3.28 5.22 -11.18
CA PRO A 29 -2.40 4.35 -11.94
C PRO A 29 -0.91 4.76 -11.94
N PRO A 30 -0.53 6.01 -12.24
CA PRO A 30 0.88 6.41 -12.20
C PRO A 30 1.55 6.12 -10.85
N ALA A 31 0.89 6.40 -9.73
CA ALA A 31 1.42 6.12 -8.40
C ALA A 31 1.60 4.61 -8.15
N ASN A 32 0.66 3.78 -8.63
CA ASN A 32 0.80 2.33 -8.51
C ASN A 32 2.02 1.80 -9.27
N PHE A 33 2.27 2.30 -10.49
CA PHE A 33 3.44 1.89 -11.28
C PHE A 33 4.76 2.40 -10.71
N GLU A 34 4.79 3.61 -10.14
CA GLU A 34 5.99 4.10 -9.46
C GLU A 34 6.33 3.27 -8.21
N LEU A 35 5.32 2.88 -7.44
CA LEU A 35 5.51 2.01 -6.28
C LEU A 35 5.98 0.61 -6.69
N GLU A 36 5.44 0.04 -7.77
CA GLU A 36 5.95 -1.22 -8.33
C GLU A 36 7.43 -1.11 -8.70
N ALA A 37 7.80 -0.04 -9.40
CA ALA A 37 9.19 0.20 -9.77
C ALA A 37 10.11 0.31 -8.54
N ALA A 38 9.64 0.98 -7.47
CA ALA A 38 10.38 1.10 -6.22
C ALA A 38 10.54 -0.25 -5.51
N VAL A 39 9.50 -1.07 -5.47
CA VAL A 39 9.54 -2.43 -4.89
C VAL A 39 10.48 -3.33 -5.69
N ASN A 40 10.41 -3.28 -7.01
CA ASN A 40 11.29 -4.06 -7.89
C ASN A 40 12.76 -3.65 -7.74
N ALA A 41 13.04 -2.35 -7.62
CA ALA A 41 14.39 -1.85 -7.36
C ALA A 41 14.92 -2.33 -6.01
N PHE A 42 14.09 -2.29 -4.95
CA PHE A 42 14.42 -2.86 -3.64
C PHE A 42 14.75 -4.36 -3.72
N GLU A 43 13.93 -5.14 -4.41
CA GLU A 43 14.17 -6.60 -4.57
C GLU A 43 15.48 -6.88 -5.30
N ALA A 44 15.83 -6.08 -6.30
CA ALA A 44 17.06 -6.24 -7.10
C ALA A 44 18.33 -5.76 -6.39
N ASP A 45 18.23 -4.86 -5.42
CA ASP A 45 19.39 -4.28 -4.73
C ASP A 45 19.96 -5.23 -3.68
N ALA A 46 21.12 -5.83 -3.95
CA ALA A 46 21.79 -6.76 -3.02
C ALA A 46 22.17 -6.13 -1.66
N SER A 47 22.27 -4.82 -1.57
CA SER A 47 22.59 -4.10 -0.33
C SER A 47 21.38 -3.88 0.57
N ALA A 48 20.16 -3.90 0.01
CA ALA A 48 18.91 -3.77 0.75
C ALA A 48 18.42 -5.14 1.26
N ARG A 49 18.12 -5.24 2.55
CA ARG A 49 17.71 -6.49 3.22
C ARG A 49 16.24 -6.50 3.62
N VAL A 50 15.67 -5.33 3.90
CA VAL A 50 14.29 -5.14 4.33
C VAL A 50 13.78 -3.81 3.82
N ALA A 51 12.48 -3.74 3.49
CA ALA A 51 11.83 -2.47 3.19
C ALA A 51 10.83 -2.10 4.28
N ILE A 52 10.73 -0.80 4.56
CA ILE A 52 9.66 -0.17 5.31
C ILE A 52 8.79 0.55 4.30
N PHE A 53 7.49 0.25 4.29
CA PHE A 53 6.51 0.89 3.44
C PHE A 53 5.63 1.82 4.29
N THR A 54 5.53 3.09 3.95
CA THR A 54 4.81 4.09 4.75
C THR A 54 4.17 5.18 3.88
N GLY A 55 3.38 6.05 4.48
CA GLY A 55 2.78 7.22 3.82
C GLY A 55 3.44 8.53 4.25
N ALA A 56 3.57 9.48 3.32
CA ALA A 56 4.04 10.82 3.65
C ALA A 56 3.06 11.58 4.55
N GLY A 57 3.58 12.40 5.46
CA GLY A 57 2.79 13.18 6.41
C GLY A 57 2.27 12.35 7.59
N GLU A 58 1.37 12.94 8.37
CA GLU A 58 0.89 12.35 9.64
C GLU A 58 -0.56 11.83 9.58
N LYS A 59 -1.28 12.08 8.47
CA LYS A 59 -2.72 11.83 8.39
C LYS A 59 -3.06 10.43 7.88
N ALA A 60 -2.32 9.93 6.91
CA ALA A 60 -2.65 8.68 6.25
C ALA A 60 -1.43 7.90 5.81
N PHE A 61 -1.50 6.61 6.00
CA PHE A 61 -0.69 5.65 5.27
C PHE A 61 -1.14 5.64 3.81
N SER A 62 -2.41 5.30 3.55
CA SER A 62 -3.07 5.44 2.25
C SER A 62 -4.59 5.28 2.39
N ALA A 63 -5.35 6.16 1.75
CA ALA A 63 -6.81 6.04 1.63
C ALA A 63 -7.28 5.08 0.51
N GLY A 64 -6.35 4.36 -0.13
CA GLY A 64 -6.65 3.39 -1.18
C GLY A 64 -6.76 4.01 -2.57
N ASN A 65 -7.72 3.55 -3.36
CA ASN A 65 -7.90 4.03 -4.74
C ASN A 65 -8.29 5.52 -4.78
N ASP A 66 -7.72 6.27 -5.73
CA ASP A 66 -8.09 7.66 -5.98
C ASP A 66 -9.44 7.73 -6.72
N LEU A 67 -10.52 7.83 -5.93
CA LEU A 67 -11.88 7.88 -6.44
C LEU A 67 -12.16 9.14 -7.28
N LYS A 68 -11.46 10.25 -7.03
CA LYS A 68 -11.60 11.48 -7.84
C LYS A 68 -11.02 11.26 -9.23
N TYR A 69 -9.87 10.61 -9.31
CA TYR A 69 -9.26 10.24 -10.59
C TYR A 69 -10.19 9.31 -11.41
N THR A 70 -10.78 8.34 -10.74
CA THR A 70 -11.75 7.43 -11.36
C THR A 70 -13.01 8.17 -11.81
N ALA A 71 -13.58 9.03 -10.98
CA ALA A 71 -14.79 9.80 -11.30
C ALA A 71 -14.58 10.80 -12.45
N ALA A 72 -13.35 11.22 -12.71
CA ALA A 72 -12.98 12.04 -13.87
C ALA A 72 -12.96 11.24 -15.20
N GLY A 73 -13.31 9.95 -15.18
CA GLY A 73 -13.41 9.09 -16.37
C GLY A 73 -12.08 8.46 -16.79
N HIS A 74 -11.04 8.58 -15.97
CA HIS A 74 -9.77 7.92 -16.27
C HIS A 74 -9.85 6.42 -16.04
N LYS A 75 -9.14 5.66 -16.88
CA LYS A 75 -9.08 4.20 -16.77
C LYS A 75 -8.32 3.81 -15.50
N ILE A 76 -8.86 2.83 -14.78
CA ILE A 76 -8.19 2.20 -13.65
C ILE A 76 -7.23 1.15 -14.20
N GLU A 77 -5.95 1.34 -13.96
CA GLU A 77 -4.91 0.37 -14.28
C GLU A 77 -4.06 0.13 -13.04
N VAL A 78 -3.72 -1.13 -12.81
CA VAL A 78 -2.79 -1.54 -11.77
C VAL A 78 -1.71 -2.43 -12.38
N PRO A 79 -0.48 -2.39 -11.86
CA PRO A 79 0.60 -3.26 -12.35
C PRO A 79 0.29 -4.74 -12.10
N GLU A 80 1.04 -5.63 -12.75
CA GLU A 80 0.89 -7.09 -12.56
C GLU A 80 1.12 -7.53 -11.12
N SER A 81 2.03 -6.87 -10.41
CA SER A 81 2.28 -7.06 -8.97
C SER A 81 1.13 -6.58 -8.07
N GLY A 82 0.08 -6.01 -8.66
CA GLY A 82 -1.14 -5.59 -7.99
C GLY A 82 -1.07 -4.18 -7.41
N PHE A 83 -2.06 -3.83 -6.61
CA PHE A 83 -2.20 -2.50 -6.05
C PHE A 83 -0.99 -2.14 -5.17
N GLY A 84 -0.43 -0.94 -5.39
CA GLY A 84 0.78 -0.47 -4.71
C GLY A 84 2.04 -1.30 -5.01
N GLY A 85 2.04 -2.13 -6.07
CA GLY A 85 3.18 -2.99 -6.41
C GLY A 85 3.38 -4.19 -5.48
N LEU A 86 2.43 -4.48 -4.58
CA LEU A 86 2.59 -5.47 -3.51
C LEU A 86 1.50 -6.53 -3.45
N THR A 87 0.23 -6.17 -3.73
CA THR A 87 -0.89 -7.05 -3.37
C THR A 87 -0.95 -8.37 -4.14
N LYS A 88 -0.26 -8.48 -5.28
CA LYS A 88 -0.09 -9.71 -6.07
C LYS A 88 1.38 -10.12 -6.24
N ASN A 89 2.30 -9.47 -5.54
CA ASN A 89 3.73 -9.78 -5.63
C ASN A 89 4.09 -10.98 -4.75
N PHE A 90 3.68 -12.17 -5.18
CA PHE A 90 3.92 -13.42 -4.45
C PHE A 90 5.35 -13.99 -4.63
N GLY A 91 6.12 -13.45 -5.58
CA GLY A 91 7.51 -13.86 -5.84
C GLY A 91 8.55 -13.11 -5.02
N ARG A 92 8.13 -12.18 -4.18
CA ARG A 92 9.00 -11.36 -3.34
C ARG A 92 9.80 -12.23 -2.35
N LYS A 93 11.10 -11.94 -2.22
CA LYS A 93 12.05 -12.72 -1.39
C LYS A 93 12.49 -11.98 -0.14
N LYS A 94 12.38 -10.64 -0.16
CA LYS A 94 12.80 -9.80 0.95
C LYS A 94 11.61 -9.32 1.77
N PRO A 95 11.74 -9.22 3.10
CA PRO A 95 10.63 -8.78 3.95
C PRO A 95 10.30 -7.30 3.72
N VAL A 96 9.00 -7.00 3.81
CA VAL A 96 8.45 -5.64 3.78
C VAL A 96 7.60 -5.42 5.03
N ILE A 97 7.86 -4.34 5.74
CA ILE A 97 7.15 -3.93 6.95
C ILE A 97 6.26 -2.74 6.60
N ALA A 98 4.97 -2.82 6.85
CA ALA A 98 4.10 -1.66 6.79
C ALA A 98 4.25 -0.83 8.07
N ALA A 99 4.73 0.39 7.96
CA ALA A 99 4.70 1.39 9.03
C ALA A 99 3.48 2.30 8.81
N VAL A 100 2.37 1.95 9.47
CA VAL A 100 1.08 2.61 9.26
C VAL A 100 0.98 3.83 10.16
N ASN A 101 1.25 5.00 9.59
CA ASN A 101 1.35 6.30 10.26
C ASN A 101 0.02 7.06 10.43
N GLY A 102 -1.12 6.45 10.07
CA GLY A 102 -2.43 7.08 10.14
C GLY A 102 -3.49 6.23 9.45
N VAL A 103 -4.38 6.85 8.67
CA VAL A 103 -5.48 6.16 7.98
C VAL A 103 -4.95 5.17 6.93
N ALA A 104 -5.41 3.91 6.99
CA ALA A 104 -5.19 2.85 6.01
C ALA A 104 -6.55 2.27 5.61
N LEU A 105 -7.11 2.71 4.48
CA LEU A 105 -8.45 2.34 4.03
C LEU A 105 -8.43 1.70 2.65
N GLY A 106 -9.35 0.75 2.43
CA GLY A 106 -9.51 0.08 1.14
C GLY A 106 -8.18 -0.51 0.65
N GLY A 107 -7.80 -0.21 -0.60
CA GLY A 107 -6.52 -0.63 -1.16
C GLY A 107 -5.30 -0.25 -0.32
N GLY A 108 -5.36 0.83 0.47
CA GLY A 108 -4.30 1.18 1.40
C GLY A 108 -4.15 0.15 2.52
N PHE A 109 -5.25 -0.31 3.09
CA PHE A 109 -5.20 -1.40 4.06
C PHE A 109 -4.79 -2.72 3.40
N GLU A 110 -5.21 -2.97 2.15
CA GLU A 110 -4.81 -4.16 1.40
C GLU A 110 -3.29 -4.21 1.11
N ILE A 111 -2.65 -3.04 0.90
CA ILE A 111 -1.18 -2.92 0.84
C ILE A 111 -0.56 -3.32 2.19
N ALA A 112 -1.05 -2.78 3.29
CA ALA A 112 -0.54 -3.12 4.62
C ALA A 112 -0.68 -4.62 4.90
N LEU A 113 -1.84 -5.22 4.56
CA LEU A 113 -2.08 -6.67 4.67
C LEU A 113 -1.20 -7.53 3.73
N ALA A 114 -0.64 -6.95 2.67
CA ALA A 114 0.28 -7.64 1.77
C ALA A 114 1.75 -7.57 2.25
N CYS A 115 2.05 -6.73 3.22
CA CYS A 115 3.34 -6.71 3.90
C CYS A 115 3.47 -7.88 4.87
N ASP A 116 4.71 -8.20 5.26
CA ASP A 116 4.99 -9.34 6.15
C ASP A 116 4.69 -9.01 7.62
N LEU A 117 4.88 -7.74 8.01
CA LEU A 117 4.57 -7.22 9.34
C LEU A 117 3.86 -5.87 9.22
N ILE A 118 3.00 -5.58 10.19
CA ILE A 118 2.33 -4.27 10.32
C ILE A 118 2.72 -3.69 11.68
N ILE A 119 3.30 -2.50 11.66
CA ILE A 119 3.53 -1.66 12.83
C ILE A 119 2.66 -0.43 12.64
N ALA A 120 1.83 -0.11 13.61
CA ALA A 120 0.86 0.97 13.53
C ALA A 120 1.12 2.02 14.60
N SER A 121 0.96 3.30 14.23
CA SER A 121 0.89 4.38 15.20
C SER A 121 -0.42 4.32 15.99
N GLU A 122 -0.47 4.93 17.16
CA GLU A 122 -1.66 4.91 18.04
C GLU A 122 -2.90 5.54 17.38
N ASN A 123 -2.71 6.48 16.44
CA ASN A 123 -3.77 7.12 15.67
C ASN A 123 -4.12 6.38 14.37
N ALA A 124 -3.55 5.20 14.12
CA ALA A 124 -3.84 4.45 12.91
C ALA A 124 -5.29 3.94 12.90
N VAL A 125 -5.93 4.06 11.74
CA VAL A 125 -7.31 3.59 11.51
C VAL A 125 -7.31 2.67 10.31
N PHE A 126 -7.83 1.47 10.49
CA PHE A 126 -7.91 0.45 9.45
C PHE A 126 -9.36 0.19 9.03
N GLY A 127 -9.60 -0.05 7.75
CA GLY A 127 -10.91 -0.43 7.27
C GLY A 127 -10.96 -0.81 5.80
N LEU A 128 -11.97 -1.61 5.46
CA LEU A 128 -12.30 -1.99 4.09
C LEU A 128 -13.70 -1.46 3.75
N PRO A 129 -13.82 -0.15 3.42
CA PRO A 129 -15.11 0.51 3.22
C PRO A 129 -15.71 0.27 1.83
N GLU A 130 -15.12 -0.56 0.98
CA GLU A 130 -15.53 -0.83 -0.40
C GLU A 130 -17.03 -1.11 -0.55
N PRO A 131 -17.70 -1.86 0.35
CA PRO A 131 -19.15 -2.10 0.23
C PRO A 131 -20.01 -0.83 0.27
N LYS A 132 -19.53 0.25 0.93
CA LYS A 132 -20.24 1.53 0.98
C LYS A 132 -20.30 2.24 -0.37
N VAL A 133 -19.45 1.86 -1.30
CA VAL A 133 -19.39 2.41 -2.67
C VAL A 133 -19.68 1.35 -3.74
N GLY A 134 -20.28 0.21 -3.35
CA GLY A 134 -20.65 -0.86 -4.26
C GLY A 134 -19.49 -1.68 -4.81
N LEU A 135 -18.35 -1.69 -4.13
CA LEU A 135 -17.15 -2.44 -4.50
C LEU A 135 -16.86 -3.55 -3.48
N ALA A 136 -15.81 -4.32 -3.75
CA ALA A 136 -15.27 -5.33 -2.84
C ALA A 136 -13.75 -5.17 -2.72
N ALA A 137 -13.18 -5.57 -1.57
CA ALA A 137 -11.74 -5.51 -1.29
C ALA A 137 -10.99 -6.62 -2.02
N LEU A 138 -10.86 -6.49 -3.36
CA LEU A 138 -10.35 -7.52 -4.27
C LEU A 138 -8.82 -7.52 -4.41
N ALA A 139 -8.13 -6.55 -3.84
CA ALA A 139 -6.66 -6.55 -3.82
C ALA A 139 -6.07 -7.43 -2.69
N GLY A 140 -6.90 -8.29 -2.11
CA GLY A 140 -6.49 -9.30 -1.14
C GLY A 140 -7.11 -9.13 0.26
N GLY A 141 -7.85 -8.05 0.51
CA GLY A 141 -8.49 -7.79 1.80
C GLY A 141 -9.40 -8.91 2.25
N LEU A 142 -10.30 -9.38 1.37
CA LEU A 142 -11.23 -10.48 1.63
C LEU A 142 -10.52 -11.80 2.01
N ASN A 143 -9.28 -11.99 1.59
CA ASN A 143 -8.54 -13.22 1.85
C ASN A 143 -7.56 -13.10 3.02
N ARG A 144 -6.85 -11.96 3.12
CA ARG A 144 -5.80 -11.76 4.12
C ARG A 144 -6.34 -11.40 5.50
N LEU A 145 -7.30 -10.47 5.55
CA LEU A 145 -7.81 -10.00 6.83
C LEU A 145 -8.43 -11.12 7.68
N PRO A 146 -9.34 -11.96 7.14
CA PRO A 146 -9.92 -13.06 7.94
C PRO A 146 -8.89 -14.09 8.44
N ARG A 147 -7.77 -14.25 7.70
CA ARG A 147 -6.70 -15.14 8.13
C ARG A 147 -5.85 -14.58 9.25
N GLN A 148 -5.76 -13.24 9.34
CA GLN A 148 -4.95 -12.58 10.38
C GLN A 148 -5.71 -12.40 11.69
N ILE A 149 -6.99 -11.99 11.64
CA ILE A 149 -7.78 -11.65 12.84
C ILE A 149 -8.98 -12.57 13.08
N GLY A 150 -9.21 -13.54 12.21
CA GLY A 150 -10.38 -14.41 12.27
C GLY A 150 -11.61 -13.81 11.56
N LEU A 151 -12.45 -14.70 11.00
CA LEU A 151 -13.58 -14.30 10.15
C LEU A 151 -14.56 -13.36 10.85
N ARG A 152 -14.90 -13.63 12.12
CA ARG A 152 -15.89 -12.83 12.86
C ARG A 152 -15.45 -11.40 13.15
N GLN A 153 -14.15 -11.19 13.31
CA GLN A 153 -13.59 -9.85 13.54
C GLN A 153 -13.35 -9.10 12.20
N ALA A 154 -13.25 -9.85 11.10
CA ALA A 154 -13.05 -9.28 9.76
C ALA A 154 -14.37 -8.83 9.11
N LEU A 155 -15.53 -9.30 9.60
CA LEU A 155 -16.87 -8.94 9.14
C LEU A 155 -17.40 -7.69 9.84
#